data_c31e56a91981ec415057797acb9d86af
#
_entry.id   c31e56a91981ec415057797acb9d86af
#
_cell.length_a   1.000
_cell.length_b   1.000
_cell.length_c   1.000
_cell.angle_alpha   90.00
_cell.angle_beta   90.00
_cell.angle_gamma   90.00
#
_symmetry.space_group_name_H-M   'P 1'
#
loop_
_entity.id
_entity.type
_entity.pdbx_description
1 polymer ?
#
loop_
_entity_poly.entity_id
_entity_poly.type
_entity_poly.pdbx_seq_one_letter_code
_entity_poly.pdbx_strand_id
1 'polypeptide(L)'
;EVAVVGESVGARFAAYHVSLAPTQRLLLIASFVSLTNIAQNAFWYYPVALLMKDPFDNALLVGGFQGKVVLLHGGKDDIIPLKLGQQLFAQLPAPHKEFIIVPDAGHNDLFAFPESWQTIRDFLR
;
A
#
# COMPACT_ATOMS: atom_id res chain seq x y z
N GLU A 1 16.15 -3.45 -15.26
CA GLU A 1 14.79 -3.52 -14.76
C GLU A 1 14.77 -3.08 -13.29
N VAL A 2 13.93 -2.09 -12.94
CA VAL A 2 13.85 -1.53 -11.59
C VAL A 2 12.53 -1.94 -10.95
N ALA A 3 12.62 -2.55 -9.76
CA ALA A 3 11.49 -2.83 -8.90
C ALA A 3 11.57 -1.94 -7.65
N VAL A 4 10.45 -1.39 -7.23
CA VAL A 4 10.37 -0.51 -6.05
C VAL A 4 9.48 -1.17 -5.01
N VAL A 5 9.94 -1.14 -3.76
CA VAL A 5 9.21 -1.69 -2.61
C VAL A 5 8.99 -0.59 -1.58
N GLY A 6 7.77 -0.43 -1.13
CA GLY A 6 7.42 0.51 -0.06
C GLY A 6 6.56 -0.16 1.01
N GLU A 7 6.93 0.04 2.27
CA GLU A 7 6.22 -0.51 3.42
C GLU A 7 5.60 0.60 4.26
N SER A 8 4.33 0.43 4.66
CA SER A 8 3.59 1.34 5.53
C SER A 8 3.71 2.80 5.04
N VAL A 9 4.25 3.70 5.85
CA VAL A 9 4.51 5.10 5.46
C VAL A 9 5.48 5.18 4.28
N GLY A 10 6.43 4.25 4.17
CA GLY A 10 7.36 4.15 3.04
C GLY A 10 6.70 3.90 1.69
N ALA A 11 5.48 3.35 1.68
CA ALA A 11 4.69 3.18 0.47
C ALA A 11 4.46 4.50 -0.28
N ARG A 12 4.36 5.62 0.42
CA ARG A 12 4.26 6.94 -0.19
C ARG A 12 5.52 7.31 -1.00
N PHE A 13 6.68 7.06 -0.43
CA PHE A 13 7.95 7.36 -1.13
C PHE A 13 8.11 6.47 -2.36
N ALA A 14 7.70 5.20 -2.26
CA ALA A 14 7.68 4.28 -3.37
C ALA A 14 6.71 4.76 -4.47
N ALA A 15 5.50 5.14 -4.12
CA ALA A 15 4.49 5.67 -5.04
C ALA A 15 4.96 6.97 -5.70
N TYR A 16 5.59 7.87 -4.94
CA TYR A 16 6.17 9.10 -5.46
C TYR A 16 7.31 8.80 -6.43
N HIS A 17 8.20 7.87 -6.10
CA HIS A 17 9.29 7.47 -6.99
C HIS A 17 8.78 6.98 -8.34
N VAL A 18 7.80 6.07 -8.35
CA VAL A 18 7.26 5.54 -9.62
C VAL A 18 6.50 6.59 -10.45
N SER A 19 6.07 7.68 -9.83
CA SER A 19 5.48 8.81 -10.55
C SER A 19 6.50 9.66 -11.31
N LEU A 20 7.77 9.57 -10.94
CA LEU A 20 8.85 10.39 -11.49
C LEU A 20 9.84 9.61 -12.36
N ALA A 21 10.00 8.32 -12.12
CA ALA A 21 11.03 7.51 -12.74
C ALA A 21 10.46 6.28 -13.44
N PRO A 22 11.02 5.85 -14.57
CA PRO A 22 10.57 4.65 -15.26
C PRO A 22 10.89 3.41 -14.41
N THR A 23 9.85 2.81 -13.86
CA THR A 23 9.91 1.57 -13.11
C THR A 23 8.89 0.60 -13.68
N GLN A 24 9.11 -0.69 -13.52
CA GLN A 24 8.25 -1.71 -14.11
C GLN A 24 7.41 -2.44 -13.09
N ARG A 25 7.82 -2.42 -11.82
CA ARG A 25 7.15 -3.16 -10.74
C ARG A 25 7.14 -2.35 -9.45
N LEU A 26 5.99 -2.34 -8.80
CA LEU A 26 5.77 -1.69 -7.50
C LEU A 26 5.15 -2.68 -6.52
N LEU A 27 5.80 -2.89 -5.38
CA LEU A 27 5.27 -3.67 -4.26
C LEU A 27 4.96 -2.71 -3.09
N LEU A 28 3.73 -2.71 -2.67
CA LEU A 28 3.24 -1.93 -1.53
C LEU A 28 2.87 -2.88 -0.39
N ILE A 29 3.53 -2.75 0.74
CA ILE A 29 3.35 -3.61 1.91
C ILE A 29 2.67 -2.81 3.01
N ALA A 30 1.57 -3.35 3.56
CA ALA A 30 0.80 -2.74 4.63
C ALA A 30 0.48 -1.26 4.33
N SER A 31 -0.07 -0.98 3.16
CA SER A 31 -0.25 0.38 2.66
C SER A 31 -1.72 0.83 2.69
N PHE A 32 -1.94 2.10 2.41
CA PHE A 32 -3.21 2.79 2.57
C PHE A 32 -3.39 3.88 1.49
N VAL A 33 -4.61 4.37 1.32
CA VAL A 33 -4.91 5.45 0.34
C VAL A 33 -4.19 6.73 0.74
N SER A 34 -4.41 7.21 1.95
CA SER A 34 -3.86 8.47 2.45
C SER A 34 -3.75 8.50 3.98
N LEU A 35 -2.93 9.40 4.51
CA LEU A 35 -2.88 9.63 5.96
C LEU A 35 -4.23 10.09 6.52
N THR A 36 -4.98 10.88 5.75
CA THR A 36 -6.35 11.26 6.11
C THR A 36 -7.24 10.04 6.30
N ASN A 37 -7.11 9.03 5.42
CA ASN A 37 -7.87 7.78 5.49
C ASN A 37 -7.56 7.00 6.78
N ILE A 38 -6.28 6.90 7.17
CA ILE A 38 -5.88 6.28 8.45
C ILE A 38 -6.43 7.06 9.63
N ALA A 39 -6.21 8.37 9.63
CA ALA A 39 -6.62 9.24 10.72
C ALA A 39 -8.16 9.25 10.87
N GLN A 40 -8.91 9.26 9.77
CA GLN A 40 -10.37 9.19 9.81
C GLN A 40 -10.86 7.85 10.35
N ASN A 41 -10.16 6.76 10.07
CA ASN A 41 -10.48 5.45 10.62
C ASN A 41 -10.24 5.39 12.14
N ALA A 42 -9.16 6.02 12.63
CA ALA A 42 -8.82 6.08 14.05
C ALA A 42 -9.71 7.08 14.82
N PHE A 43 -10.04 8.20 14.20
CA PHE A 43 -10.81 9.31 14.77
C PHE A 43 -12.11 9.50 14.01
N TRP A 44 -12.91 8.45 13.90
CA TRP A 44 -14.15 8.43 13.10
C TRP A 44 -15.18 9.50 13.50
N TYR A 45 -15.11 10.00 14.74
CA TYR A 45 -15.99 11.02 15.31
C TYR A 45 -15.54 12.47 15.03
N TYR A 46 -14.40 12.67 14.36
CA TYR A 46 -13.92 13.97 13.93
C TYR A 46 -13.91 14.10 12.39
N PRO A 47 -14.19 15.29 11.83
CA PRO A 47 -14.07 15.52 10.39
C PRO A 47 -12.59 15.73 9.99
N VAL A 48 -11.81 14.65 10.01
CA VAL A 48 -10.36 14.68 9.84
C VAL A 48 -9.95 15.32 8.52
N ALA A 49 -10.70 15.10 7.44
CA ALA A 49 -10.40 15.67 6.13
C ALA A 49 -10.39 17.20 6.13
N LEU A 50 -11.17 17.84 7.02
CA LEU A 50 -11.18 19.30 7.18
C LEU A 50 -10.02 19.83 8.01
N LEU A 51 -9.42 18.97 8.83
CA LEU A 51 -8.34 19.32 9.77
C LEU A 51 -6.94 19.04 9.20
N MET A 52 -6.82 18.14 8.23
CA MET A 52 -5.53 17.79 7.60
C MET A 52 -5.30 18.61 6.34
N LYS A 53 -4.14 19.29 6.29
CA LYS A 53 -3.79 20.18 5.18
C LYS A 53 -3.18 19.45 3.98
N ASP A 54 -2.43 18.37 4.23
CA ASP A 54 -1.69 17.64 3.20
C ASP A 54 -1.96 16.13 3.29
N PRO A 55 -3.10 15.64 2.79
CA PRO A 55 -3.37 14.21 2.75
C PRO A 55 -2.40 13.52 1.78
N PHE A 56 -1.68 12.52 2.25
CA PHE A 56 -0.88 11.68 1.38
C PHE A 56 -1.78 10.70 0.63
N ASP A 57 -1.95 10.89 -0.67
CA ASP A 57 -2.79 10.04 -1.52
C ASP A 57 -1.92 9.16 -2.43
N ASN A 58 -1.74 7.90 -2.01
CA ASN A 58 -0.96 6.93 -2.76
C ASN A 58 -1.62 6.53 -4.08
N ALA A 59 -2.95 6.53 -4.14
CA ALA A 59 -3.67 6.18 -5.35
C ALA A 59 -3.43 7.20 -6.46
N LEU A 60 -3.41 8.51 -6.13
CA LEU A 60 -3.11 9.57 -7.09
C LEU A 60 -1.67 9.51 -7.58
N LEU A 61 -0.72 9.19 -6.69
CA LEU A 61 0.70 9.09 -7.07
C LEU A 61 0.97 7.94 -8.06
N VAL A 62 0.20 6.85 -7.96
CA VAL A 62 0.34 5.68 -8.85
C VAL A 62 -0.53 5.82 -10.12
N GLY A 63 -1.31 6.89 -10.25
CA GLY A 63 -2.33 7.05 -11.28
C GLY A 63 -1.88 6.89 -12.72
N GLY A 64 -0.63 7.21 -13.05
CA GLY A 64 -0.05 7.02 -14.39
C GLY A 64 0.79 5.76 -14.55
N PHE A 65 0.91 4.94 -13.52
CA PHE A 65 1.80 3.79 -13.53
C PHE A 65 1.21 2.63 -14.35
N GLN A 66 1.94 2.17 -15.36
CA GLN A 66 1.52 1.10 -16.27
C GLN A 66 2.16 -0.26 -15.95
N GLY A 67 3.04 -0.31 -14.96
CA GLY A 67 3.70 -1.54 -14.55
C GLY A 67 2.83 -2.42 -13.65
N LYS A 68 3.41 -3.53 -13.19
CA LYS A 68 2.75 -4.44 -12.24
C LYS A 68 2.77 -3.85 -10.83
N VAL A 69 1.61 -3.78 -10.19
CA VAL A 69 1.46 -3.40 -8.77
C VAL A 69 1.03 -4.61 -7.96
N VAL A 70 1.76 -4.89 -6.89
CA VAL A 70 1.39 -5.92 -5.92
C VAL A 70 1.18 -5.26 -4.56
N LEU A 71 0.05 -5.52 -3.92
CA LEU A 71 -0.22 -5.15 -2.54
C LEU A 71 -0.10 -6.39 -1.66
N LEU A 72 0.67 -6.29 -0.59
CA LEU A 72 0.82 -7.31 0.44
C LEU A 72 0.36 -6.76 1.78
N HIS A 73 -0.60 -7.43 2.43
CA HIS A 73 -1.20 -6.94 3.66
C HIS A 73 -1.50 -8.06 4.65
N GLY A 74 -1.30 -7.78 5.93
CA GLY A 74 -1.67 -8.69 7.00
C GLY A 74 -3.17 -8.63 7.30
N GLY A 75 -3.82 -9.79 7.40
CA GLY A 75 -5.24 -9.87 7.70
C GLY A 75 -5.62 -9.39 9.10
N LYS A 76 -4.66 -9.42 10.04
CA LYS A 76 -4.81 -8.97 11.43
C LYS A 76 -4.06 -7.67 11.74
N ASP A 77 -3.74 -6.88 10.72
CA ASP A 77 -3.09 -5.60 10.90
C ASP A 77 -4.04 -4.64 11.65
N ASP A 78 -3.64 -4.26 12.85
CA ASP A 78 -4.40 -3.39 13.77
C ASP A 78 -3.97 -1.92 13.66
N ILE A 79 -2.84 -1.64 13.02
CA ILE A 79 -2.33 -0.28 12.79
C ILE A 79 -2.91 0.27 11.48
N ILE A 80 -2.79 -0.51 10.41
CA ILE A 80 -3.43 -0.21 9.12
C ILE A 80 -4.41 -1.34 8.82
N PRO A 81 -5.68 -1.22 9.23
CA PRO A 81 -6.66 -2.27 9.02
C PRO A 81 -6.74 -2.72 7.56
N LEU A 82 -6.94 -4.01 7.36
CA LEU A 82 -7.00 -4.63 6.02
C LEU A 82 -7.94 -3.88 5.07
N LYS A 83 -9.06 -3.37 5.57
CA LYS A 83 -10.02 -2.59 4.76
C LYS A 83 -9.39 -1.38 4.08
N LEU A 84 -8.37 -0.75 4.70
CA LEU A 84 -7.69 0.41 4.11
C LEU A 84 -6.79 -0.01 2.94
N GLY A 85 -6.14 -1.16 3.04
CA GLY A 85 -5.41 -1.77 1.91
C GLY A 85 -6.35 -2.18 0.77
N GLN A 86 -7.51 -2.73 1.10
CA GLN A 86 -8.55 -3.07 0.11
C GLN A 86 -9.09 -1.82 -0.60
N GLN A 87 -9.29 -0.72 0.12
CA GLN A 87 -9.68 0.57 -0.47
C GLN A 87 -8.61 1.09 -1.44
N LEU A 88 -7.35 1.03 -1.05
CA LEU A 88 -6.24 1.41 -1.93
C LEU A 88 -6.24 0.55 -3.20
N PHE A 89 -6.35 -0.76 -3.06
CA PHE A 89 -6.40 -1.68 -4.20
C PHE A 89 -7.54 -1.35 -5.18
N ALA A 90 -8.74 -1.05 -4.64
CA ALA A 90 -9.89 -0.70 -5.46
C ALA A 90 -9.68 0.61 -6.23
N GLN A 91 -8.98 1.59 -5.65
CA GLN A 91 -8.75 2.90 -6.25
C GLN A 91 -7.54 2.95 -7.19
N LEU A 92 -6.63 1.96 -7.13
CA LEU A 92 -5.46 1.93 -8.00
C LEU A 92 -5.88 1.73 -9.46
N PRO A 93 -5.53 2.67 -10.35
CA PRO A 93 -5.88 2.58 -11.76
C PRO A 93 -4.91 1.70 -12.57
N ALA A 94 -4.01 0.97 -11.91
CA ALA A 94 -3.02 0.12 -12.56
C ALA A 94 -3.70 -1.03 -13.33
N PRO A 95 -3.32 -1.26 -14.60
CA PRO A 95 -3.93 -2.33 -15.41
C PRO A 95 -3.56 -3.73 -14.92
N HIS A 96 -2.39 -3.87 -14.30
CA HIS A 96 -1.89 -5.13 -13.75
C HIS A 96 -1.67 -4.99 -12.25
N LYS A 97 -2.66 -5.42 -11.47
CA LYS A 97 -2.60 -5.33 -10.00
C LYS A 97 -3.02 -6.63 -9.35
N GLU A 98 -2.39 -6.93 -8.22
CA GLU A 98 -2.62 -8.14 -7.43
C GLU A 98 -2.65 -7.79 -5.94
N PHE A 99 -3.53 -8.41 -5.18
CA PHE A 99 -3.65 -8.20 -3.74
C PHE A 99 -3.44 -9.51 -3.00
N ILE A 100 -2.39 -9.57 -2.19
CA ILE A 100 -2.01 -10.74 -1.41
C ILE A 100 -2.28 -10.47 0.06
N ILE A 101 -3.09 -11.29 0.68
CA ILE A 101 -3.42 -11.22 2.11
C ILE A 101 -2.73 -12.38 2.83
N VAL A 102 -2.00 -12.06 3.91
CA VAL A 102 -1.49 -13.06 4.87
C VAL A 102 -2.45 -13.04 6.06
N PRO A 103 -3.38 -14.00 6.17
CA PRO A 103 -4.55 -13.89 7.05
C PRO A 103 -4.23 -13.69 8.52
N ASP A 104 -3.17 -14.31 9.01
CA ASP A 104 -2.80 -14.31 10.44
C ASP A 104 -1.75 -13.27 10.81
N ALA A 105 -1.20 -12.54 9.84
CA ALA A 105 -0.19 -11.52 10.08
C ALA A 105 -0.79 -10.20 10.54
N GLY A 106 -0.12 -9.57 11.51
CA GLY A 106 -0.34 -8.18 11.89
C GLY A 106 0.59 -7.22 11.15
N HIS A 107 0.69 -5.99 11.65
CA HIS A 107 1.51 -4.95 11.02
C HIS A 107 3.02 -5.23 11.13
N ASN A 108 3.47 -5.66 12.30
CA ASN A 108 4.88 -5.78 12.63
C ASN A 108 5.46 -7.19 12.46
N ASP A 109 4.64 -8.20 12.28
CA ASP A 109 5.07 -9.61 12.16
C ASP A 109 4.86 -10.20 10.77
N LEU A 110 4.48 -9.38 9.80
CA LEU A 110 4.22 -9.82 8.41
C LEU A 110 5.41 -10.61 7.82
N PHE A 111 6.63 -10.18 8.11
CA PHE A 111 7.85 -10.84 7.64
C PHE A 111 8.22 -12.12 8.39
N ALA A 112 7.51 -12.47 9.46
CA ALA A 112 7.65 -13.76 10.13
C ALA A 112 6.93 -14.90 9.37
N PHE A 113 6.08 -14.56 8.40
CA PHE A 113 5.28 -15.51 7.63
C PHE A 113 5.98 -15.89 6.32
N PRO A 114 6.11 -17.20 6.00
CA PRO A 114 6.72 -17.65 4.74
C PRO A 114 6.03 -17.13 3.49
N GLU A 115 4.72 -16.93 3.55
CA GLU A 115 3.91 -16.42 2.43
C GLU A 115 4.33 -15.01 2.01
N SER A 116 4.74 -14.18 2.96
CA SER A 116 5.25 -12.83 2.68
C SER A 116 6.54 -12.89 1.87
N TRP A 117 7.45 -13.74 2.26
CA TRP A 117 8.72 -13.94 1.54
C TRP A 117 8.51 -14.58 0.18
N GLN A 118 7.55 -15.49 0.05
CA GLN A 118 7.20 -16.06 -1.23
C GLN A 118 6.68 -15.00 -2.18
N THR A 119 5.78 -14.12 -1.71
CA THR A 119 5.27 -12.99 -2.48
C THR A 119 6.39 -12.06 -2.95
N ILE A 120 7.32 -11.72 -2.05
CA ILE A 120 8.46 -10.86 -2.39
C ILE A 120 9.35 -11.53 -3.44
N ARG A 121 9.68 -12.81 -3.27
CA ARG A 121 10.49 -13.55 -4.25
C ARG A 121 9.82 -13.59 -5.63
N ASP A 122 8.54 -13.90 -5.68
CA ASP A 122 7.79 -13.96 -6.93
C ASP A 122 7.68 -12.59 -7.62
N PHE A 123 7.56 -11.54 -6.82
CA PHE A 123 7.55 -10.17 -7.32
C PHE A 123 8.91 -9.77 -7.93
N LEU A 124 10.03 -10.19 -7.33
CA LEU A 124 11.38 -9.82 -7.77
C LEU A 124 11.88 -10.65 -8.97
N ARG A 125 11.22 -11.74 -9.27
CA ARG A 125 11.52 -12.55 -10.47
C ARG A 125 11.02 -11.84 -11.73
#